data_11c45c78de90fbe8ef1dc1e10d6d97d3
#
_entry.id   11c45c78de90fbe8ef1dc1e10d6d97d3
#
_cell.length_a   1.000
_cell.length_b   1.000
_cell.length_c   1.000
_cell.angle_alpha   90.00
_cell.angle_beta   90.00
_cell.angle_gamma   90.00
#
_symmetry.space_group_name_H-M   'P 1'
#
loop_
_entity.id
_entity.type
_entity.pdbx_description
1 polymer ?
#
loop_
_entity_poly.entity_id
_entity_poly.type
_entity_poly.pdbx_seq_one_letter_code
_entity_poly.pdbx_strand_id
1 'polypeptide(L)'
;MGVKLVSSSGGSVSGVLVSATAQASTSGTSIDFTSIPSWVKRITVMFSGVSTNGSSGILIQFGDSGGIENTGYVSGSVAITNGAVGTLATSTAGIVVVTALAAADTFHGNVMVGTLGTNIWSAGGSVYRASVGSYVVAGSKTLSDTLTQVRITTINGTDTFDAGTINIMYE
;
A
#
# COMPACT_ATOMS: atom_id res chain seq x y z
N MET A 1 -20.07 17.27 0.89
CA MET A 1 -21.40 16.98 0.33
C MET A 1 -21.40 15.51 -0.08
N GLY A 2 -21.98 14.61 0.74
CA GLY A 2 -21.95 13.17 0.48
C GLY A 2 -23.07 12.78 -0.50
N VAL A 3 -22.74 12.02 -1.53
CA VAL A 3 -23.72 11.43 -2.43
C VAL A 3 -24.35 10.23 -1.74
N LYS A 4 -25.64 10.32 -1.42
CA LYS A 4 -26.42 9.20 -0.89
C LYS A 4 -27.00 8.42 -2.07
N LEU A 5 -26.46 7.24 -2.35
CA LEU A 5 -27.09 6.28 -3.26
C LEU A 5 -28.22 5.55 -2.54
N VAL A 6 -29.44 5.69 -3.03
CA VAL A 6 -30.61 4.97 -2.50
C VAL A 6 -30.90 3.79 -3.42
N SER A 7 -30.79 2.57 -2.89
CA SER A 7 -31.24 1.34 -3.57
C SER A 7 -32.74 1.16 -3.40
N SER A 8 -33.44 0.86 -4.48
CA SER A 8 -34.88 0.63 -4.51
C SER A 8 -35.32 -0.79 -4.11
N SER A 9 -34.42 -1.64 -3.67
CA SER A 9 -34.71 -3.02 -3.25
C SER A 9 -33.95 -3.38 -1.98
N GLY A 10 -34.44 -2.92 -0.83
CA GLY A 10 -34.20 -3.47 0.52
C GLY A 10 -32.78 -3.89 0.96
N GLY A 11 -31.76 -3.72 0.13
CA GLY A 11 -30.37 -4.00 0.46
C GLY A 11 -29.65 -2.74 0.94
N SER A 12 -29.03 -2.79 2.12
CA SER A 12 -28.12 -1.73 2.56
C SER A 12 -26.97 -1.58 1.58
N VAL A 13 -27.00 -0.53 0.77
CA VAL A 13 -25.80 -0.10 0.04
C VAL A 13 -24.97 0.73 1.01
N SER A 14 -24.09 0.06 1.72
CA SER A 14 -23.09 0.70 2.59
C SER A 14 -21.80 0.88 1.80
N GLY A 15 -21.79 1.81 0.88
CA GLY A 15 -20.60 2.22 0.16
C GLY A 15 -20.17 3.63 0.61
N VAL A 16 -19.62 3.75 1.80
CA VAL A 16 -19.02 5.02 2.25
C VAL A 16 -17.55 4.99 1.90
N LEU A 17 -17.17 5.75 0.87
CA LEU A 17 -15.75 6.00 0.60
C LEU A 17 -15.22 6.99 1.64
N VAL A 18 -14.25 6.57 2.41
CA VAL A 18 -13.61 7.38 3.46
C VAL A 18 -12.17 7.67 3.06
N SER A 19 -11.77 8.92 3.10
CA SER A 19 -10.37 9.32 3.02
C SER A 19 -9.82 9.44 4.44
N ALA A 20 -8.70 8.77 4.72
CA ALA A 20 -7.96 9.01 5.95
C ALA A 20 -7.32 10.41 5.95
N THR A 21 -6.70 10.79 7.04
CA THR A 21 -5.84 11.96 7.07
C THR A 21 -4.52 11.64 6.39
N ALA A 22 -4.17 12.41 5.37
CA ALA A 22 -2.90 12.27 4.69
C ALA A 22 -1.72 12.47 5.66
N GLN A 23 -0.72 11.62 5.58
CA GLN A 23 0.47 11.68 6.43
C GLN A 23 1.67 12.12 5.61
N ALA A 24 2.43 13.09 6.15
CA ALA A 24 3.71 13.47 5.57
C ALA A 24 4.71 12.32 5.73
N SER A 25 5.38 11.95 4.64
CA SER A 25 6.46 10.96 4.63
C SER A 25 7.83 11.67 4.66
N THR A 26 8.05 12.46 5.71
CA THR A 26 9.24 13.32 5.87
C THR A 26 10.13 12.89 7.04
N SER A 27 9.82 11.79 7.69
CA SER A 27 10.60 11.23 8.80
C SER A 27 10.14 9.81 9.15
N GLY A 28 10.95 9.12 9.95
CA GLY A 28 10.64 7.78 10.44
C GLY A 28 10.91 6.68 9.42
N THR A 29 10.94 5.44 9.89
CA THR A 29 11.17 4.23 9.08
C THR A 29 9.87 3.58 8.62
N SER A 30 8.72 4.06 9.11
CA SER A 30 7.38 3.63 8.69
C SER A 30 6.35 4.75 8.77
N ILE A 31 5.31 4.61 7.96
CA ILE A 31 4.09 5.43 7.99
C ILE A 31 2.93 4.47 8.24
N ASP A 32 2.20 4.67 9.35
CA ASP A 32 1.19 3.75 9.82
C ASP A 32 -0.21 4.37 9.78
N PHE A 33 -1.14 3.67 9.15
CA PHE A 33 -2.57 3.94 9.21
C PHE A 33 -3.21 2.89 10.10
N THR A 34 -3.72 3.30 11.24
CA THR A 34 -4.33 2.43 12.26
C THR A 34 -5.81 2.68 12.40
N SER A 35 -6.48 1.85 13.18
CA SER A 35 -7.92 1.97 13.46
C SER A 35 -8.79 1.90 12.20
N ILE A 36 -8.36 1.10 11.21
CA ILE A 36 -9.16 0.81 10.03
C ILE A 36 -10.37 -0.02 10.47
N PRO A 37 -11.60 0.43 10.16
CA PRO A 37 -12.80 -0.27 10.61
C PRO A 37 -12.96 -1.67 10.00
N SER A 38 -13.50 -2.61 10.76
CA SER A 38 -13.68 -4.01 10.34
C SER A 38 -14.63 -4.22 9.15
N TRP A 39 -15.46 -3.23 8.84
CA TRP A 39 -16.36 -3.28 7.68
C TRP A 39 -15.66 -2.98 6.35
N VAL A 40 -14.43 -2.49 6.35
CA VAL A 40 -13.67 -2.13 5.16
C VAL A 40 -13.43 -3.37 4.30
N LYS A 41 -13.67 -3.21 2.99
CA LYS A 41 -13.49 -4.27 1.98
C LYS A 41 -12.45 -3.92 0.94
N ARG A 42 -12.15 -2.63 0.77
CA ARG A 42 -11.12 -2.14 -0.16
C ARG A 42 -10.38 -0.95 0.43
N ILE A 43 -9.07 -0.94 0.22
CA ILE A 43 -8.17 0.15 0.61
C ILE A 43 -7.36 0.53 -0.62
N THR A 44 -7.24 1.82 -0.88
CA THR A 44 -6.32 2.37 -1.89
C THR A 44 -5.22 3.13 -1.16
N VAL A 45 -3.98 2.64 -1.26
CA VAL A 45 -2.79 3.32 -0.74
C VAL A 45 -2.25 4.22 -1.84
N MET A 46 -2.11 5.50 -1.58
CA MET A 46 -1.73 6.54 -2.54
C MET A 46 -0.40 7.19 -2.15
N PHE A 47 0.49 7.33 -3.12
CA PHE A 47 1.82 7.91 -2.98
C PHE A 47 1.93 9.18 -3.80
N SER A 48 2.44 10.26 -3.21
CA SER A 48 2.73 11.52 -3.90
C SER A 48 4.08 12.07 -3.48
N GLY A 49 5.07 11.99 -4.37
CA GLY A 49 6.43 12.48 -4.14
C GLY A 49 7.18 11.79 -3.00
N VAL A 50 6.82 10.55 -2.68
CA VAL A 50 7.42 9.80 -1.57
C VAL A 50 8.86 9.43 -1.89
N SER A 51 9.77 9.67 -0.95
CA SER A 51 11.20 9.40 -1.06
C SER A 51 11.74 8.87 0.26
N THR A 52 12.95 8.30 0.22
CA THR A 52 13.69 7.85 1.39
C THR A 52 15.16 8.26 1.29
N ASN A 53 15.85 8.35 2.42
CA ASN A 53 17.27 8.70 2.50
C ASN A 53 18.23 7.59 2.06
N GLY A 54 17.71 6.41 1.72
CA GLY A 54 18.53 5.23 1.40
C GLY A 54 18.16 4.60 0.06
N SER A 55 18.63 3.37 -0.13
CA SER A 55 18.44 2.63 -1.39
C SER A 55 17.51 1.43 -1.27
N SER A 56 16.92 1.22 -0.10
CA SER A 56 16.02 0.09 0.14
C SER A 56 14.65 0.32 -0.49
N GLY A 57 14.08 -0.72 -1.08
CA GLY A 57 12.73 -0.68 -1.65
C GLY A 57 11.63 -0.47 -0.62
N ILE A 58 10.41 -0.26 -1.11
CA ILE A 58 9.22 0.03 -0.29
C ILE A 58 8.31 -1.19 -0.22
N LEU A 59 7.79 -1.48 0.99
CA LEU A 59 6.78 -2.48 1.28
C LEU A 59 5.49 -1.84 1.79
N ILE A 60 4.35 -2.47 1.47
CA ILE A 60 3.10 -2.29 2.22
C ILE A 60 2.91 -3.55 3.06
N GLN A 61 2.66 -3.36 4.36
CA GLN A 61 2.36 -4.43 5.29
C GLN A 61 0.97 -4.23 5.88
N PHE A 62 0.30 -5.32 6.20
CA PHE A 62 -1.01 -5.33 6.83
C PHE A 62 -0.88 -5.80 8.27
N GLY A 63 -1.81 -5.39 9.10
CA GLY A 63 -1.87 -5.82 10.48
C GLY A 63 -3.29 -5.91 11.00
N ASP A 64 -3.42 -6.61 12.10
CA ASP A 64 -4.65 -6.79 12.86
C ASP A 64 -4.50 -6.22 14.28
N SER A 65 -5.36 -6.62 15.22
CA SER A 65 -5.28 -6.20 16.62
C SER A 65 -4.00 -6.65 17.34
N GLY A 66 -3.33 -7.68 16.83
CA GLY A 66 -2.06 -8.20 17.35
C GLY A 66 -0.84 -7.43 16.85
N GLY A 67 -1.01 -6.55 15.86
CA GLY A 67 0.06 -5.74 15.28
C GLY A 67 0.29 -5.98 13.79
N ILE A 68 1.40 -5.46 13.28
CA ILE A 68 1.79 -5.64 11.88
C ILE A 68 2.34 -7.05 11.66
N GLU A 69 1.81 -7.73 10.66
CA GLU A 69 2.35 -9.01 10.21
C GLU A 69 3.40 -8.78 9.11
N ASN A 70 4.60 -9.30 9.31
CA ASN A 70 5.74 -9.12 8.41
C ASN A 70 6.23 -10.42 7.77
N THR A 71 5.38 -11.44 7.70
CA THR A 71 5.67 -12.75 7.09
C THR A 71 4.45 -13.28 6.34
N GLY A 72 4.64 -14.30 5.51
CA GLY A 72 3.54 -15.01 4.86
C GLY A 72 2.89 -14.26 3.70
N TYR A 73 3.53 -13.23 3.16
CA TYR A 73 3.08 -12.57 1.93
C TYR A 73 3.50 -13.39 0.70
N VAL A 74 2.66 -13.36 -0.32
CA VAL A 74 3.01 -13.73 -1.68
C VAL A 74 2.94 -12.46 -2.51
N SER A 75 4.08 -11.93 -2.91
CA SER A 75 4.14 -10.60 -3.52
C SER A 75 5.24 -10.52 -4.57
N GLY A 76 4.96 -9.78 -5.63
CA GLY A 76 5.92 -9.47 -6.66
C GLY A 76 5.74 -8.07 -7.24
N SER A 77 6.84 -7.49 -7.70
CA SER A 77 6.87 -6.23 -8.42
C SER A 77 7.88 -6.30 -9.57
N VAL A 78 7.55 -5.69 -10.68
CA VAL A 78 8.43 -5.61 -11.85
C VAL A 78 8.48 -4.18 -12.35
N ALA A 79 9.70 -3.69 -12.65
CA ALA A 79 9.91 -2.39 -13.27
C ALA A 79 9.73 -2.48 -14.78
N ILE A 80 9.08 -1.48 -15.36
CA ILE A 80 9.01 -1.23 -16.82
C ILE A 80 9.72 0.10 -17.08
N THR A 81 10.90 0.01 -17.70
CA THR A 81 11.78 1.17 -17.94
C THR A 81 12.17 1.23 -19.41
N ASN A 82 11.94 2.37 -20.08
CA ASN A 82 12.32 2.59 -21.49
C ASN A 82 11.93 1.44 -22.43
N GLY A 83 10.74 0.84 -22.21
CA GLY A 83 10.24 -0.28 -23.00
C GLY A 83 10.84 -1.65 -22.65
N ALA A 84 11.74 -1.72 -21.68
CA ALA A 84 12.29 -2.98 -21.19
C ALA A 84 11.58 -3.41 -19.88
N VAL A 85 11.40 -4.71 -19.73
CA VAL A 85 10.88 -5.31 -18.48
C VAL A 85 12.05 -5.70 -17.60
N GLY A 86 12.07 -5.22 -16.37
CA GLY A 86 13.08 -5.55 -15.38
C GLY A 86 12.90 -6.95 -14.78
N THR A 87 13.82 -7.31 -13.90
CA THR A 87 13.72 -8.55 -13.14
C THR A 87 12.57 -8.49 -12.14
N LEU A 88 11.79 -9.57 -12.06
CA LEU A 88 10.76 -9.73 -11.03
C LEU A 88 11.42 -9.77 -9.66
N ALA A 89 10.98 -8.91 -8.78
CA ALA A 89 11.30 -9.00 -7.36
C ALA A 89 10.14 -9.56 -6.59
N THR A 90 10.42 -10.39 -5.60
CA THR A 90 9.43 -11.01 -4.73
C THR A 90 9.69 -10.69 -3.27
N SER A 91 8.64 -10.77 -2.45
CA SER A 91 8.75 -10.59 -1.00
C SER A 91 7.76 -11.46 -0.25
N THR A 92 8.20 -12.01 0.87
CA THR A 92 7.34 -12.68 1.87
C THR A 92 7.10 -11.80 3.10
N ALA A 93 7.73 -10.63 3.17
CA ALA A 93 7.67 -9.72 4.32
C ALA A 93 6.63 -8.59 4.17
N GLY A 94 6.10 -8.39 2.97
CA GLY A 94 5.11 -7.36 2.64
C GLY A 94 4.78 -7.37 1.15
N ILE A 95 3.81 -6.59 0.73
CA ILE A 95 3.57 -6.30 -0.69
C ILE A 95 4.70 -5.40 -1.18
N VAL A 96 5.59 -5.95 -2.00
CA VAL A 96 6.71 -5.18 -2.54
C VAL A 96 6.22 -4.21 -3.61
N VAL A 97 6.41 -2.91 -3.34
CA VAL A 97 5.99 -1.83 -4.24
C VAL A 97 7.12 -1.49 -5.21
N VAL A 98 8.30 -1.30 -4.66
CA VAL A 98 9.53 -0.98 -5.39
C VAL A 98 10.66 -1.76 -4.75
N THR A 99 11.62 -2.24 -5.53
CA THR A 99 12.65 -3.17 -5.05
C THR A 99 13.95 -2.52 -4.65
N ALA A 100 14.31 -1.46 -5.30
CA ALA A 100 15.51 -0.69 -5.00
C ALA A 100 15.32 0.76 -5.44
N LEU A 101 15.91 1.66 -4.70
CA LEU A 101 15.85 3.10 -4.89
C LEU A 101 17.26 3.67 -5.07
N ALA A 102 17.34 4.92 -5.51
CA ALA A 102 18.41 5.80 -5.10
C ALA A 102 17.83 6.81 -4.10
N ALA A 103 18.62 7.26 -3.14
CA ALA A 103 18.21 8.37 -2.28
C ALA A 103 17.74 9.54 -3.15
N ALA A 104 16.67 10.19 -2.75
CA ALA A 104 15.99 11.24 -3.50
C ALA A 104 15.16 10.82 -4.74
N ASP A 105 15.04 9.53 -5.06
CA ASP A 105 14.01 9.08 -6.00
C ASP A 105 12.62 9.33 -5.43
N THR A 106 11.73 9.86 -6.25
CA THR A 106 10.35 10.12 -5.83
C THR A 106 9.37 9.16 -6.47
N PHE A 107 8.38 8.73 -5.66
CA PHE A 107 7.35 7.79 -6.08
C PHE A 107 5.99 8.44 -6.12
N HIS A 108 5.22 8.07 -7.13
CA HIS A 108 3.85 8.53 -7.37
C HIS A 108 2.99 7.36 -7.84
N GLY A 109 1.75 7.30 -7.42
CA GLY A 109 0.83 6.27 -7.88
C GLY A 109 0.00 5.67 -6.76
N ASN A 110 -0.55 4.49 -7.00
CA ASN A 110 -1.38 3.84 -6.01
C ASN A 110 -1.30 2.31 -6.09
N VAL A 111 -1.61 1.68 -4.95
CA VAL A 111 -1.81 0.24 -4.84
C VAL A 111 -3.18 0.02 -4.20
N MET A 112 -4.04 -0.71 -4.88
CA MET A 112 -5.35 -1.11 -4.39
C MET A 112 -5.23 -2.46 -3.67
N VAL A 113 -5.89 -2.56 -2.53
CA VAL A 113 -5.94 -3.74 -1.68
C VAL A 113 -7.40 -4.10 -1.45
N GLY A 114 -7.81 -5.30 -1.84
CA GLY A 114 -9.19 -5.75 -1.71
C GLY A 114 -9.28 -7.08 -0.96
N THR A 115 -10.32 -7.25 -0.15
CA THR A 115 -10.54 -8.53 0.52
C THR A 115 -11.24 -9.53 -0.39
N LEU A 116 -10.75 -10.78 -0.37
CA LEU A 116 -11.42 -11.94 -0.99
C LEU A 116 -12.37 -12.64 -0.01
N GLY A 117 -12.51 -12.16 1.19
CA GLY A 117 -13.26 -12.76 2.31
C GLY A 117 -12.31 -13.23 3.42
N THR A 118 -12.85 -13.53 4.57
CA THR A 118 -12.18 -13.97 5.81
C THR A 118 -10.67 -13.77 5.86
N ASN A 119 -10.24 -12.53 6.15
CA ASN A 119 -8.84 -12.13 6.37
C ASN A 119 -7.88 -12.32 5.17
N ILE A 120 -8.37 -12.67 3.98
CA ILE A 120 -7.56 -12.80 2.77
C ILE A 120 -7.62 -11.49 1.99
N TRP A 121 -6.46 -10.89 1.78
CA TRP A 121 -6.30 -9.62 1.08
C TRP A 121 -5.43 -9.78 -0.15
N SER A 122 -5.90 -9.29 -1.30
CA SER A 122 -5.12 -9.19 -2.53
C SER A 122 -4.74 -7.74 -2.80
N ALA A 123 -3.57 -7.53 -3.38
CA ALA A 123 -3.07 -6.21 -3.73
C ALA A 123 -2.67 -6.16 -5.20
N GLY A 124 -2.91 -5.03 -5.84
CA GLY A 124 -2.47 -4.77 -7.21
C GLY A 124 -2.46 -3.29 -7.52
N GLY A 125 -1.54 -2.87 -8.38
CA GLY A 125 -1.44 -1.46 -8.75
C GLY A 125 -0.19 -1.12 -9.51
N SER A 126 0.06 0.18 -9.65
CA SER A 126 1.28 0.68 -10.26
C SER A 126 1.79 1.93 -9.56
N VAL A 127 3.11 2.05 -9.51
CA VAL A 127 3.80 3.20 -8.94
C VAL A 127 4.85 3.66 -9.93
N TYR A 128 4.89 4.94 -10.23
CA TYR A 128 5.88 5.57 -11.07
C TYR A 128 7.05 6.08 -10.22
N ARG A 129 8.26 5.64 -10.53
CA ARG A 129 9.50 6.20 -10.02
C ARG A 129 9.96 7.27 -11.00
N ALA A 130 10.05 8.51 -10.55
CA ALA A 130 10.33 9.66 -11.38
C ALA A 130 11.65 9.45 -12.16
N SER A 131 11.62 9.77 -13.46
CA SER A 131 12.75 9.67 -14.39
C SER A 131 13.33 8.25 -14.61
N VAL A 132 12.68 7.21 -14.09
CA VAL A 132 13.14 5.81 -14.21
C VAL A 132 12.11 4.95 -14.93
N GLY A 133 10.88 4.84 -14.40
CA GLY A 133 9.86 3.99 -15.00
C GLY A 133 8.72 3.65 -14.03
N SER A 134 7.86 2.75 -14.47
CA SER A 134 6.72 2.30 -13.68
C SER A 134 6.96 0.91 -13.12
N TYR A 135 6.47 0.70 -11.91
CA TYR A 135 6.47 -0.60 -11.24
C TYR A 135 5.04 -1.14 -11.23
N VAL A 136 4.88 -2.37 -11.73
CA VAL A 136 3.64 -3.12 -11.62
C VAL A 136 3.72 -4.01 -10.38
N VAL A 137 2.72 -3.92 -9.52
CA VAL A 137 2.69 -4.55 -8.20
C VAL A 137 1.55 -5.55 -8.15
N ALA A 138 1.80 -6.72 -7.61
CA ALA A 138 0.76 -7.69 -7.30
C ALA A 138 1.13 -8.53 -6.07
N GLY A 139 0.11 -9.01 -5.34
CA GLY A 139 0.35 -9.90 -4.23
C GLY A 139 -0.87 -10.20 -3.40
N SER A 140 -0.67 -10.99 -2.36
CA SER A 140 -1.71 -11.34 -1.40
C SER A 140 -1.14 -11.63 -0.02
N LYS A 141 -2.02 -11.58 0.98
CA LYS A 141 -1.73 -11.93 2.36
C LYS A 141 -2.99 -12.48 3.02
N THR A 142 -2.85 -13.57 3.75
CA THR A 142 -3.85 -14.01 4.73
C THR A 142 -3.41 -13.54 6.10
N LEU A 143 -4.19 -12.66 6.72
CA LEU A 143 -3.96 -12.19 8.09
C LEU A 143 -4.46 -13.23 9.10
N SER A 144 -3.92 -13.19 10.30
CA SER A 144 -4.37 -14.03 11.43
C SER A 144 -5.75 -13.59 11.94
N ASP A 145 -6.09 -12.30 11.83
CA ASP A 145 -7.38 -11.74 12.23
C ASP A 145 -7.79 -10.58 11.30
N THR A 146 -8.87 -9.90 11.65
CA THR A 146 -9.44 -8.76 10.90
C THR A 146 -8.43 -7.64 10.74
N LEU A 147 -8.26 -7.15 9.49
CA LEU A 147 -7.38 -6.03 9.20
C LEU A 147 -7.81 -4.77 9.93
N THR A 148 -6.87 -4.19 10.67
CA THR A 148 -7.05 -2.91 11.38
C THR A 148 -5.94 -1.90 11.09
N GLN A 149 -4.87 -2.33 10.41
CA GLN A 149 -3.70 -1.51 10.19
C GLN A 149 -3.10 -1.72 8.79
N VAL A 150 -2.57 -0.64 8.22
CA VAL A 150 -1.70 -0.67 7.04
C VAL A 150 -0.46 0.13 7.35
N ARG A 151 0.70 -0.48 7.14
CA ARG A 151 2.02 0.14 7.28
C ARG A 151 2.70 0.26 5.93
N ILE A 152 3.31 1.39 5.67
CA ILE A 152 4.27 1.58 4.59
C ILE A 152 5.66 1.68 5.22
N THR A 153 6.61 0.86 4.76
CA THR A 153 7.97 0.81 5.32
C THR A 153 8.98 0.47 4.22
N THR A 154 10.27 0.45 4.57
CA THR A 154 11.33 0.02 3.67
C THR A 154 11.66 -1.47 3.88
N ILE A 155 12.24 -2.13 2.86
CA ILE A 155 12.58 -3.56 2.93
C ILE A 155 13.59 -3.83 4.04
N ASN A 156 14.56 -2.93 4.27
CA ASN A 156 15.55 -3.07 5.34
C ASN A 156 15.04 -2.60 6.71
N GLY A 157 13.90 -1.89 6.76
CA GLY A 157 13.30 -1.36 7.98
C GLY A 157 14.11 -0.24 8.67
N THR A 158 15.17 0.25 8.05
CA THR A 158 16.11 1.23 8.64
C THR A 158 16.23 2.53 7.86
N ASP A 159 16.02 2.51 6.52
CA ASP A 159 15.97 3.73 5.73
C ASP A 159 14.77 4.57 6.15
N THR A 160 14.95 5.87 6.27
CA THR A 160 13.92 6.80 6.72
C THR A 160 13.28 7.50 5.54
N PHE A 161 11.98 7.72 5.63
CA PHE A 161 11.26 8.61 4.72
C PHE A 161 11.78 10.03 4.89
N ASP A 162 11.90 10.79 3.80
CA ASP A 162 12.45 12.14 3.80
C ASP A 162 11.68 13.14 2.94
N ALA A 163 10.74 12.69 2.10
CA ALA A 163 9.87 13.57 1.31
C ALA A 163 8.52 12.93 0.97
N GLY A 164 7.55 13.77 0.62
CA GLY A 164 6.27 13.38 0.05
C GLY A 164 5.15 13.21 1.06
N THR A 165 4.10 12.57 0.57
CA THR A 165 2.86 12.36 1.34
C THR A 165 2.25 11.02 0.94
N ILE A 166 1.73 10.30 1.94
CA ILE A 166 0.99 9.06 1.75
C ILE A 166 -0.41 9.24 2.33
N ASN A 167 -1.41 8.73 1.63
CA ASN A 167 -2.76 8.63 2.17
C ASN A 167 -3.39 7.27 1.83
N ILE A 168 -4.44 6.93 2.55
CA ILE A 168 -5.32 5.82 2.20
C ILE A 168 -6.77 6.30 2.03
N MET A 169 -7.46 5.69 1.08
CA MET A 169 -8.92 5.70 1.02
C MET A 169 -9.42 4.29 1.22
N TYR A 170 -10.58 4.14 1.84
CA TYR A 170 -11.17 2.82 2.07
C TYR A 170 -12.70 2.85 2.02
N GLU A 171 -13.27 1.70 1.65
CA GLU A 171 -14.71 1.45 1.55
C GLU A 171 -15.06 -0.01 1.86
#